data_9096a982cc488d89c27e36a5e64028d6
#
_entry.id   9096a982cc488d89c27e36a5e64028d6
#
_cell.length_a   1.000
_cell.length_b   1.000
_cell.length_c   1.000
_cell.angle_alpha   90.00
_cell.angle_beta   90.00
_cell.angle_gamma   90.00
#
_symmetry.space_group_name_H-M   'P 1'
#
loop_
_entity.id
_entity.type
_entity.pdbx_description
1 polymer ?
#
loop_
_entity_poly.entity_id
_entity_poly.type
_entity_poly.pdbx_seq_one_letter_code
_entity_poly.pdbx_strand_id
1 'polypeptide(L)'
;MAIEPGEHPLGLSRRRDGLLYIPKSAASRTPVPLFVMLHGGGDRADGMRFMFPPAEELGVAVVVPDARDNTWDGIDSRIGRDVVFIDAALRHTFERVAVDPKRIAIGGASDGASYALSLGLANGDLFTHLIAFAPGSIFTPPPPVGRPLIFVAHGTRDRVLPIDWTSRRMVPWLRDAGYQVTYREFDGVHAVPKPIAREALEWLTQEEERKGRED
;
A
#
# COMPACT_ATOMS: atom_id res chain seq x y z
N MET A 1 12.52 20.11 -10.10
CA MET A 1 12.92 19.46 -11.38
C MET A 1 12.30 18.07 -11.40
N ALA A 2 11.70 17.64 -12.53
CA ALA A 2 11.25 16.27 -12.67
C ALA A 2 12.46 15.32 -12.53
N ILE A 3 12.29 14.24 -11.77
CA ILE A 3 13.32 13.20 -11.65
C ILE A 3 13.22 12.27 -12.86
N GLU A 4 14.36 11.73 -13.29
CA GLU A 4 14.44 10.70 -14.34
C GLU A 4 13.65 9.43 -13.93
N PRO A 5 13.04 8.70 -14.88
CA PRO A 5 12.43 7.41 -14.60
C PRO A 5 13.43 6.40 -14.02
N GLY A 6 12.93 5.49 -13.20
CA GLY A 6 13.74 4.45 -12.57
C GLY A 6 13.68 4.45 -11.05
N GLU A 7 14.61 3.73 -10.43
CA GLU A 7 14.73 3.59 -8.98
C GLU A 7 15.65 4.67 -8.39
N HIS A 8 15.17 5.31 -7.32
CA HIS A 8 15.91 6.35 -6.60
C HIS A 8 15.84 6.11 -5.08
N PRO A 9 16.91 6.36 -4.33
CA PRO A 9 16.80 6.48 -2.88
C PRO A 9 15.96 7.72 -2.53
N LEU A 10 15.21 7.68 -1.42
CA LEU A 10 14.48 8.86 -0.95
C LEU A 10 15.43 9.98 -0.50
N GLY A 11 16.59 9.64 0.07
CA GLY A 11 17.56 10.61 0.55
C GLY A 11 17.11 11.38 1.80
N LEU A 12 16.11 10.86 2.52
CA LEU A 12 15.49 11.50 3.68
C LEU A 12 16.13 11.04 5.00
N SER A 13 16.86 9.92 4.98
CA SER A 13 17.46 9.34 6.19
C SER A 13 18.74 8.57 5.88
N ARG A 14 19.73 8.65 6.80
CA ARG A 14 21.03 7.98 6.61
C ARG A 14 21.02 6.46 6.83
N ARG A 15 20.07 5.90 7.59
CA ARG A 15 20.07 4.49 8.00
C ARG A 15 18.92 3.71 7.39
N ARG A 16 17.69 4.11 7.66
CA ARG A 16 16.46 3.52 7.17
C ARG A 16 15.80 4.57 6.30
N ASP A 17 16.05 4.53 5.00
CA ASP A 17 15.60 5.57 4.07
C ASP A 17 14.35 5.12 3.32
N GLY A 18 14.54 4.42 2.27
CA GLY A 18 13.47 3.98 1.38
C GLY A 18 13.80 4.23 -0.09
N LEU A 19 12.89 3.82 -0.94
CA LEU A 19 13.02 3.87 -2.39
C LEU A 19 11.81 4.58 -3.01
N LEU A 20 12.07 5.31 -4.10
CA LEU A 20 11.05 5.82 -5.00
C LEU A 20 11.30 5.23 -6.39
N TYR A 21 10.32 4.53 -6.94
CA TYR A 21 10.32 4.05 -8.30
C TYR A 21 9.39 4.91 -9.16
N ILE A 22 9.92 5.44 -10.25
CA ILE A 22 9.21 6.31 -11.19
C ILE A 22 9.12 5.59 -12.54
N PRO A 23 7.91 5.23 -13.03
CA PRO A 23 7.76 4.56 -14.31
C PRO A 23 8.07 5.52 -15.47
N LYS A 24 8.49 4.99 -16.61
CA LYS A 24 8.80 5.79 -17.81
C LYS A 24 7.61 6.64 -18.28
N SER A 25 6.39 6.16 -18.08
CA SER A 25 5.17 6.90 -18.41
C SER A 25 5.04 8.23 -17.67
N ALA A 26 5.62 8.36 -16.46
CA ALA A 26 5.59 9.60 -15.70
C ALA A 26 6.42 10.74 -16.33
N ALA A 27 7.34 10.43 -17.25
CA ALA A 27 8.13 11.43 -17.98
C ALA A 27 7.27 12.37 -18.86
N SER A 28 6.09 11.93 -19.27
CA SER A 28 5.13 12.74 -20.05
C SER A 28 4.41 13.83 -19.26
N ARG A 29 4.66 13.95 -17.94
CA ARG A 29 3.92 14.81 -17.00
C ARG A 29 2.42 14.52 -16.91
N THR A 30 1.95 13.41 -17.47
CA THR A 30 0.61 12.91 -17.23
C THR A 30 0.56 12.37 -15.80
N PRO A 31 -0.44 12.76 -14.98
CA PRO A 31 -0.55 12.22 -13.62
C PRO A 31 -0.64 10.69 -13.63
N VAL A 32 0.18 10.05 -12.79
CA VAL A 32 0.24 8.59 -12.64
C VAL A 32 -0.31 8.16 -11.28
N PRO A 33 -0.87 6.95 -11.16
CA PRO A 33 -1.21 6.37 -9.87
C PRO A 33 0.03 6.27 -8.97
N LEU A 34 -0.16 6.41 -7.66
CA LEU A 34 0.87 6.22 -6.65
C LEU A 34 0.54 5.05 -5.73
N PHE A 35 1.51 4.18 -5.49
CA PHE A 35 1.43 3.14 -4.48
C PHE A 35 2.49 3.34 -3.39
N VAL A 36 2.04 3.61 -2.17
CA VAL A 36 2.88 3.61 -0.96
C VAL A 36 2.94 2.18 -0.44
N MET A 37 4.07 1.49 -0.65
CA MET A 37 4.26 0.08 -0.30
C MET A 37 5.06 -0.07 0.99
N LEU A 38 4.45 -0.67 2.01
CA LEU A 38 5.06 -0.89 3.32
C LEU A 38 5.57 -2.35 3.43
N HIS A 39 6.83 -2.50 3.84
CA HIS A 39 7.46 -3.81 3.98
C HIS A 39 6.97 -4.61 5.20
N GLY A 40 7.20 -5.92 5.24
CA GLY A 40 6.93 -6.79 6.38
C GLY A 40 7.89 -6.56 7.55
N GLY A 41 7.56 -7.12 8.71
CA GLY A 41 8.43 -7.07 9.89
C GLY A 41 9.81 -7.69 9.61
N GLY A 42 10.87 -7.03 10.05
CA GLY A 42 12.25 -7.44 9.83
C GLY A 42 12.82 -7.16 8.44
N ASP A 43 11.98 -6.71 7.50
CA ASP A 43 12.39 -6.40 6.12
C ASP A 43 12.75 -4.91 5.95
N ARG A 44 12.96 -4.51 4.71
CA ARG A 44 13.29 -3.15 4.26
C ARG A 44 12.69 -2.86 2.89
N ALA A 45 12.82 -1.62 2.44
CA ALA A 45 12.39 -1.19 1.12
C ALA A 45 12.95 -2.08 -0.02
N ASP A 46 14.19 -2.55 0.11
CA ASP A 46 14.83 -3.44 -0.86
C ASP A 46 14.04 -4.73 -1.13
N GLY A 47 13.40 -5.30 -0.12
CA GLY A 47 12.56 -6.49 -0.24
C GLY A 47 11.30 -6.26 -1.07
N MET A 48 10.91 -5.01 -1.28
CA MET A 48 9.70 -4.66 -2.04
C MET A 48 9.94 -4.39 -3.53
N ARG A 49 11.18 -4.51 -4.03
CA ARG A 49 11.52 -4.31 -5.44
C ARG A 49 10.77 -5.22 -6.41
N PHE A 50 10.19 -6.31 -5.93
CA PHE A 50 9.34 -7.17 -6.76
C PHE A 50 8.10 -6.47 -7.31
N MET A 51 7.70 -5.33 -6.72
CA MET A 51 6.62 -4.48 -7.21
C MET A 51 7.02 -3.60 -8.40
N PHE A 52 8.32 -3.33 -8.63
CA PHE A 52 8.77 -2.38 -9.65
C PHE A 52 8.52 -2.87 -11.10
N PRO A 53 8.77 -4.15 -11.46
CA PRO A 53 8.45 -4.60 -12.81
C PRO A 53 6.97 -4.44 -13.21
N PRO A 54 5.98 -4.91 -12.44
CA PRO A 54 4.59 -4.66 -12.79
C PRO A 54 4.20 -3.17 -12.69
N ALA A 55 4.83 -2.38 -11.81
CA ALA A 55 4.61 -0.94 -11.72
C ALA A 55 5.08 -0.20 -12.98
N GLU A 56 6.24 -0.58 -13.55
CA GLU A 56 6.72 -0.05 -14.84
C GLU A 56 5.72 -0.33 -15.96
N GLU A 57 5.24 -1.58 -16.06
CA GLU A 57 4.32 -2.00 -17.13
C GLU A 57 2.97 -1.27 -17.04
N LEU A 58 2.48 -1.01 -15.83
CA LEU A 58 1.18 -0.40 -15.57
C LEU A 58 1.23 1.12 -15.34
N GLY A 59 2.41 1.71 -15.39
CA GLY A 59 2.59 3.15 -15.23
C GLY A 59 2.31 3.67 -13.82
N VAL A 60 2.60 2.88 -12.79
CA VAL A 60 2.39 3.21 -11.38
C VAL A 60 3.69 3.68 -10.74
N ALA A 61 3.71 4.84 -10.09
CA ALA A 61 4.81 5.22 -9.22
C ALA A 61 4.71 4.46 -7.90
N VAL A 62 5.86 3.99 -7.38
CA VAL A 62 5.89 3.24 -6.12
C VAL A 62 6.87 3.90 -5.16
N VAL A 63 6.40 4.29 -3.98
CA VAL A 63 7.26 4.75 -2.89
C VAL A 63 7.27 3.72 -1.78
N VAL A 64 8.46 3.34 -1.35
CA VAL A 64 8.70 2.30 -0.34
C VAL A 64 9.53 2.91 0.79
N PRO A 65 8.90 3.54 1.80
CA PRO A 65 9.62 4.01 2.98
C PRO A 65 10.09 2.83 3.83
N ASP A 66 11.24 2.94 4.47
CA ASP A 66 11.65 2.03 5.54
C ASP A 66 10.96 2.38 6.86
N ALA A 67 10.49 1.39 7.59
CA ALA A 67 10.07 1.57 8.99
C ALA A 67 11.24 2.12 9.83
N ARG A 68 10.97 2.90 10.85
CA ARG A 68 12.02 3.52 11.69
C ARG A 68 12.72 2.51 12.61
N ASP A 69 12.13 1.31 12.73
CA ASP A 69 12.71 0.18 13.47
C ASP A 69 12.53 -1.13 12.69
N ASN A 70 12.63 -2.30 13.31
CA ASN A 70 12.46 -3.60 12.67
C ASN A 70 11.06 -3.81 12.10
N THR A 71 10.05 -3.18 12.69
CA THR A 71 8.68 -3.16 12.19
C THR A 71 8.08 -1.76 12.39
N TRP A 72 6.83 -1.58 11.97
CA TRP A 72 6.10 -0.31 12.05
C TRP A 72 5.66 -0.03 13.49
N ASP A 73 5.80 1.23 13.93
CA ASP A 73 5.60 1.63 15.31
C ASP A 73 4.18 1.43 15.85
N GLY A 74 3.17 1.34 14.98
CA GLY A 74 1.80 1.00 15.36
C GLY A 74 1.63 -0.43 15.90
N ILE A 75 2.54 -1.34 15.56
CA ILE A 75 2.57 -2.72 16.08
C ILE A 75 2.86 -2.73 17.58
N ASP A 76 3.69 -1.81 18.04
CA ASP A 76 4.10 -1.65 19.44
C ASP A 76 3.27 -0.60 20.20
N SER A 77 2.12 -0.21 19.70
CA SER A 77 1.17 0.74 20.31
C SER A 77 1.64 2.20 20.43
N ARG A 78 2.63 2.63 19.66
CA ARG A 78 3.17 3.99 19.61
C ARG A 78 3.20 4.56 18.20
N ILE A 79 2.03 4.85 17.62
CA ILE A 79 1.95 5.50 16.32
C ILE A 79 2.58 6.90 16.39
N GLY A 80 3.54 7.20 15.53
CA GLY A 80 4.14 8.53 15.46
C GLY A 80 5.33 8.65 14.51
N ARG A 81 6.45 7.98 14.76
CA ARG A 81 7.70 8.16 13.99
C ARG A 81 7.60 7.68 12.55
N ASP A 82 6.91 6.56 12.33
CA ASP A 82 6.72 6.00 10.99
C ASP A 82 5.72 6.85 10.19
N VAL A 83 4.65 7.34 10.82
CA VAL A 83 3.72 8.29 10.16
C VAL A 83 4.44 9.54 9.70
N VAL A 84 5.29 10.13 10.55
CA VAL A 84 6.08 11.33 10.19
C VAL A 84 7.01 11.04 9.00
N PHE A 85 7.61 9.84 8.95
CA PHE A 85 8.49 9.49 7.84
C PHE A 85 7.73 9.17 6.56
N ILE A 86 6.57 8.50 6.66
CA ILE A 86 5.67 8.26 5.51
C ILE A 86 5.19 9.60 4.93
N ASP A 87 4.79 10.57 5.79
CA ASP A 87 4.41 11.92 5.34
C ASP A 87 5.58 12.62 4.61
N ALA A 88 6.80 12.53 5.14
CA ALA A 88 7.98 13.09 4.48
C ALA A 88 8.25 12.41 3.11
N ALA A 89 8.10 11.09 3.02
CA ALA A 89 8.24 10.33 1.77
C ALA A 89 7.16 10.72 0.74
N LEU A 90 5.92 10.92 1.18
CA LEU A 90 4.82 11.39 0.34
C LEU A 90 5.11 12.81 -0.21
N ARG A 91 5.48 13.75 0.66
CA ARG A 91 5.85 15.14 0.24
C ARG A 91 6.98 15.10 -0.78
N HIS A 92 8.05 14.33 -0.50
CA HIS A 92 9.16 14.15 -1.41
C HIS A 92 8.71 13.62 -2.79
N THR A 93 7.76 12.68 -2.79
CA THR A 93 7.21 12.10 -4.02
C THR A 93 6.36 13.11 -4.79
N PHE A 94 5.44 13.83 -4.13
CA PHE A 94 4.56 14.83 -4.77
C PHE A 94 5.31 16.03 -5.37
N GLU A 95 6.46 16.38 -4.80
CA GLU A 95 7.33 17.42 -5.38
C GLU A 95 7.99 16.99 -6.70
N ARG A 96 8.05 15.68 -6.99
CA ARG A 96 8.84 15.09 -8.08
C ARG A 96 8.02 14.37 -9.13
N VAL A 97 6.89 13.85 -8.77
CA VAL A 97 6.01 13.05 -9.62
C VAL A 97 4.64 13.71 -9.68
N ALA A 98 4.11 13.89 -10.88
CA ALA A 98 2.71 14.27 -11.07
C ALA A 98 1.83 13.06 -10.71
N VAL A 99 1.24 13.07 -9.52
CA VAL A 99 0.41 11.98 -9.01
C VAL A 99 -1.06 12.24 -9.30
N ASP A 100 -1.78 11.21 -9.75
CA ASP A 100 -3.23 11.25 -9.89
C ASP A 100 -3.90 11.18 -8.50
N PRO A 101 -4.56 12.25 -8.03
CA PRO A 101 -5.15 12.27 -6.69
C PRO A 101 -6.32 11.30 -6.53
N LYS A 102 -6.86 10.74 -7.60
CA LYS A 102 -7.92 9.73 -7.56
C LYS A 102 -7.38 8.30 -7.40
N ARG A 103 -6.07 8.11 -7.55
CA ARG A 103 -5.41 6.80 -7.52
C ARG A 103 -4.15 6.84 -6.65
N ILE A 104 -4.34 7.17 -5.38
CA ILE A 104 -3.30 7.10 -4.35
C ILE A 104 -3.61 5.92 -3.44
N ALA A 105 -2.76 4.90 -3.50
CA ALA A 105 -2.88 3.71 -2.66
C ALA A 105 -1.84 3.72 -1.53
N ILE A 106 -2.24 3.21 -0.36
CA ILE A 106 -1.31 2.73 0.66
C ILE A 106 -1.55 1.24 0.85
N GLY A 107 -0.48 0.48 0.99
CA GLY A 107 -0.58 -0.96 1.21
C GLY A 107 0.72 -1.54 1.72
N GLY A 108 0.76 -2.86 1.83
CA GLY A 108 1.96 -3.53 2.34
C GLY A 108 1.80 -5.03 2.45
N ALA A 109 2.83 -5.66 2.99
CA ALA A 109 2.88 -7.09 3.26
C ALA A 109 3.00 -7.35 4.77
N SER A 110 2.27 -8.34 5.30
CA SER A 110 2.37 -8.75 6.71
C SER A 110 2.13 -7.57 7.68
N ASP A 111 3.11 -7.21 8.51
CA ASP A 111 3.05 -6.06 9.41
C ASP A 111 2.77 -4.75 8.65
N GLY A 112 3.42 -4.57 7.50
CA GLY A 112 3.18 -3.41 6.65
C GLY A 112 1.75 -3.35 6.10
N ALA A 113 1.12 -4.50 5.82
CA ALA A 113 -0.29 -4.57 5.42
C ALA A 113 -1.22 -4.17 6.57
N SER A 114 -0.94 -4.64 7.78
CA SER A 114 -1.70 -4.30 8.99
C SER A 114 -1.61 -2.81 9.31
N TYR A 115 -0.40 -2.25 9.19
CA TYR A 115 -0.16 -0.83 9.39
C TYR A 115 -0.83 0.04 8.32
N ALA A 116 -0.71 -0.38 7.05
CA ALA A 116 -1.32 0.32 5.91
C ALA A 116 -2.86 0.36 6.00
N LEU A 117 -3.51 -0.75 6.38
CA LEU A 117 -4.96 -0.76 6.61
C LEU A 117 -5.34 0.22 7.72
N SER A 118 -4.62 0.20 8.84
CA SER A 118 -4.89 1.07 9.98
C SER A 118 -4.73 2.55 9.62
N LEU A 119 -3.61 2.89 8.96
CA LEU A 119 -3.32 4.27 8.56
C LEU A 119 -4.25 4.75 7.43
N GLY A 120 -4.52 3.88 6.45
CA GLY A 120 -5.34 4.22 5.30
C GLY A 120 -6.81 4.43 5.65
N LEU A 121 -7.38 3.64 6.58
CA LEU A 121 -8.74 3.85 7.07
C LEU A 121 -8.90 5.18 7.83
N ALA A 122 -7.82 5.63 8.49
CA ALA A 122 -7.79 6.91 9.20
C ALA A 122 -7.58 8.12 8.27
N ASN A 123 -7.13 7.90 7.04
CA ASN A 123 -6.74 8.93 6.07
C ASN A 123 -7.33 8.64 4.66
N GLY A 124 -8.58 8.20 4.59
CA GLY A 124 -9.27 7.88 3.33
C GLY A 124 -9.66 9.11 2.50
N ASP A 125 -9.36 10.31 2.96
CA ASP A 125 -9.39 11.55 2.19
C ASP A 125 -8.13 11.72 1.33
N LEU A 126 -7.01 11.12 1.72
CA LEU A 126 -5.76 11.05 0.96
C LEU A 126 -5.66 9.73 0.18
N PHE A 127 -5.85 8.59 0.88
CA PHE A 127 -5.70 7.27 0.29
C PHE A 127 -7.03 6.78 -0.26
N THR A 128 -7.15 6.78 -1.57
CA THR A 128 -8.35 6.29 -2.28
C THR A 128 -8.43 4.78 -2.33
N HIS A 129 -7.28 4.10 -2.20
CA HIS A 129 -7.14 2.65 -2.30
C HIS A 129 -6.26 2.09 -1.18
N LEU A 130 -6.64 0.94 -0.63
CA LEU A 130 -5.84 0.19 0.34
C LEU A 130 -5.51 -1.19 -0.22
N ILE A 131 -4.25 -1.60 -0.15
CA ILE A 131 -3.78 -2.90 -0.69
C ILE A 131 -3.09 -3.68 0.42
N ALA A 132 -3.66 -4.82 0.82
CA ALA A 132 -3.14 -5.60 1.94
C ALA A 132 -2.81 -7.03 1.52
N PHE A 133 -1.52 -7.39 1.61
CA PHE A 133 -1.02 -8.74 1.37
C PHE A 133 -0.75 -9.43 2.71
N ALA A 134 -1.51 -10.48 3.01
CA ALA A 134 -1.44 -11.24 4.25
C ALA A 134 -1.45 -10.37 5.52
N PRO A 135 -2.46 -9.49 5.72
CA PRO A 135 -2.54 -8.66 6.92
C PRO A 135 -2.82 -9.50 8.17
N GLY A 136 -2.25 -9.11 9.32
CA GLY A 136 -2.51 -9.74 10.63
C GLY A 136 -3.71 -9.13 11.35
N SER A 137 -3.79 -7.79 11.38
CA SER A 137 -4.80 -7.07 12.15
C SER A 137 -5.03 -5.66 11.59
N ILE A 138 -6.07 -5.02 12.08
CA ILE A 138 -6.25 -3.57 11.97
C ILE A 138 -6.13 -3.04 13.39
N PHE A 139 -5.15 -2.17 13.64
CA PHE A 139 -5.03 -1.49 14.94
C PHE A 139 -6.19 -0.53 15.06
N THR A 140 -6.67 -0.27 16.29
CA THR A 140 -7.80 0.62 16.53
C THR A 140 -7.53 1.98 15.89
N PRO A 141 -8.09 2.29 14.73
CA PRO A 141 -7.85 3.56 14.08
C PRO A 141 -8.63 4.65 14.82
N PRO A 142 -8.21 5.91 14.71
CA PRO A 142 -9.11 7.03 14.95
C PRO A 142 -10.36 6.86 14.06
N PRO A 143 -11.45 7.62 14.30
CA PRO A 143 -12.67 7.49 13.49
C PRO A 143 -12.32 7.43 12.00
N PRO A 144 -12.86 6.45 11.24
CA PRO A 144 -12.51 6.26 9.84
C PRO A 144 -12.89 7.50 9.02
N VAL A 145 -11.99 7.90 8.13
CA VAL A 145 -12.18 9.03 7.23
C VAL A 145 -12.38 8.51 5.81
N GLY A 146 -13.38 8.99 5.11
CA GLY A 146 -13.66 8.59 3.73
C GLY A 146 -14.12 7.14 3.57
N ARG A 147 -14.06 6.64 2.35
CA ARG A 147 -14.45 5.27 1.96
C ARG A 147 -13.49 4.72 0.91
N PRO A 148 -12.22 4.47 1.26
CA PRO A 148 -11.28 3.90 0.31
C PRO A 148 -11.74 2.53 -0.17
N LEU A 149 -11.40 2.20 -1.41
CA LEU A 149 -11.52 0.84 -1.93
C LEU A 149 -10.43 -0.02 -1.31
N ILE A 150 -10.74 -1.30 -1.04
CA ILE A 150 -9.81 -2.19 -0.33
C ILE A 150 -9.57 -3.45 -1.16
N PHE A 151 -8.30 -3.78 -1.39
CA PHE A 151 -7.85 -5.05 -1.95
C PHE A 151 -7.13 -5.85 -0.86
N VAL A 152 -7.58 -7.08 -0.60
CA VAL A 152 -6.93 -7.99 0.35
C VAL A 152 -6.57 -9.27 -0.38
N ALA A 153 -5.32 -9.73 -0.25
CA ALA A 153 -4.90 -11.04 -0.74
C ALA A 153 -4.19 -11.84 0.36
N HIS A 154 -4.50 -13.15 0.45
CA HIS A 154 -3.94 -14.01 1.51
C HIS A 154 -3.75 -15.44 1.03
N GLY A 155 -2.62 -16.05 1.39
CA GLY A 155 -2.32 -17.45 1.11
C GLY A 155 -3.08 -18.41 2.02
N THR A 156 -3.74 -19.41 1.45
CA THR A 156 -4.56 -20.39 2.22
C THR A 156 -3.73 -21.32 3.11
N ARG A 157 -2.43 -21.40 2.86
CA ARG A 157 -1.46 -22.19 3.64
C ARG A 157 -0.51 -21.32 4.46
N ASP A 158 -0.90 -20.08 4.74
CA ASP A 158 -0.13 -19.19 5.59
C ASP A 158 -0.09 -19.73 7.03
N ARG A 159 1.14 -20.01 7.52
CA ARG A 159 1.39 -20.49 8.89
C ARG A 159 1.92 -19.42 9.82
N VAL A 160 2.27 -18.26 9.29
CA VAL A 160 2.76 -17.09 10.07
C VAL A 160 1.55 -16.31 10.58
N LEU A 161 0.66 -15.96 9.66
CA LEU A 161 -0.61 -15.28 9.94
C LEU A 161 -1.76 -16.13 9.38
N PRO A 162 -2.23 -17.17 10.11
CA PRO A 162 -3.23 -18.08 9.57
C PRO A 162 -4.49 -17.37 9.11
N ILE A 163 -4.89 -17.62 7.87
CA ILE A 163 -5.96 -16.90 7.16
C ILE A 163 -7.30 -16.94 7.89
N ASP A 164 -7.61 -18.03 8.60
CA ASP A 164 -8.86 -18.19 9.35
C ASP A 164 -8.98 -17.24 10.55
N TRP A 165 -7.84 -16.80 11.07
CA TRP A 165 -7.78 -15.89 12.22
C TRP A 165 -7.56 -14.43 11.82
N THR A 166 -7.26 -14.19 10.57
CA THR A 166 -6.91 -12.88 10.02
C THR A 166 -7.89 -12.47 8.92
N SER A 167 -7.54 -12.61 7.64
CA SER A 167 -8.32 -12.06 6.52
C SER A 167 -9.74 -12.61 6.41
N ARG A 168 -9.98 -13.87 6.71
CA ARG A 168 -11.34 -14.45 6.70
C ARG A 168 -12.29 -13.87 7.75
N ARG A 169 -11.75 -13.25 8.80
CA ARG A 169 -12.51 -12.48 9.80
C ARG A 169 -12.55 -11.00 9.48
N MET A 170 -11.43 -10.47 9.02
CA MET A 170 -11.28 -9.05 8.73
C MET A 170 -12.13 -8.60 7.54
N VAL A 171 -12.17 -9.38 6.46
CA VAL A 171 -12.89 -9.02 5.24
C VAL A 171 -14.40 -8.89 5.47
N PRO A 172 -15.11 -9.85 6.12
CA PRO A 172 -16.51 -9.66 6.46
C PRO A 172 -16.74 -8.40 7.32
N TRP A 173 -15.91 -8.20 8.35
CA TRP A 173 -16.02 -7.01 9.20
C TRP A 173 -15.87 -5.69 8.41
N LEU A 174 -14.91 -5.60 7.49
CA LEU A 174 -14.77 -4.43 6.61
C LEU A 174 -16.00 -4.21 5.72
N ARG A 175 -16.57 -5.31 5.17
CA ARG A 175 -17.78 -5.24 4.34
C ARG A 175 -19.00 -4.79 5.14
N ASP A 176 -19.16 -5.33 6.36
CA ASP A 176 -20.24 -4.93 7.27
C ASP A 176 -20.11 -3.46 7.71
N ALA A 177 -18.87 -2.96 7.80
CA ALA A 177 -18.59 -1.54 8.01
C ALA A 177 -18.81 -0.66 6.76
N GLY A 178 -19.26 -1.23 5.64
CA GLY A 178 -19.63 -0.54 4.40
C GLY A 178 -18.47 -0.26 3.43
N TYR A 179 -17.32 -0.92 3.58
CA TYR A 179 -16.23 -0.80 2.62
C TYR A 179 -16.43 -1.77 1.44
N GLN A 180 -16.03 -1.33 0.24
CA GLN A 180 -15.93 -2.21 -0.91
C GLN A 180 -14.60 -2.98 -0.83
N VAL A 181 -14.69 -4.32 -0.70
CA VAL A 181 -13.51 -5.17 -0.53
C VAL A 181 -13.42 -6.19 -1.67
N THR A 182 -12.37 -6.07 -2.48
CA THR A 182 -11.90 -7.11 -3.39
C THR A 182 -11.03 -8.08 -2.60
N TYR A 183 -11.42 -9.34 -2.54
CA TYR A 183 -10.71 -10.35 -1.75
C TYR A 183 -10.20 -11.49 -2.61
N ARG A 184 -8.91 -11.84 -2.46
CA ARG A 184 -8.24 -12.91 -3.16
C ARG A 184 -7.60 -13.89 -2.18
N GLU A 185 -8.10 -15.12 -2.16
CA GLU A 185 -7.38 -16.24 -1.57
C GLU A 185 -6.57 -16.94 -2.67
N PHE A 186 -5.34 -17.32 -2.37
CA PHE A 186 -4.51 -18.08 -3.31
C PHE A 186 -3.86 -19.28 -2.61
N ASP A 187 -3.60 -20.34 -3.36
CA ASP A 187 -2.90 -21.51 -2.85
C ASP A 187 -1.42 -21.19 -2.63
N GLY A 188 -1.08 -20.71 -1.43
CA GLY A 188 0.25 -20.23 -1.09
C GLY A 188 0.49 -20.07 0.40
N VAL A 189 1.74 -19.83 0.73
CA VAL A 189 2.24 -19.57 2.09
C VAL A 189 2.25 -18.05 2.39
N HIS A 190 2.88 -17.64 3.50
CA HIS A 190 3.09 -16.23 3.87
C HIS A 190 4.04 -15.52 2.89
N ALA A 191 3.50 -15.08 1.76
CA ALA A 191 4.27 -14.46 0.67
C ALA A 191 3.34 -13.61 -0.21
N VAL A 192 3.94 -12.78 -1.07
CA VAL A 192 3.24 -12.04 -2.13
C VAL A 192 3.66 -12.61 -3.49
N PRO A 193 2.87 -13.52 -4.10
CA PRO A 193 3.18 -14.04 -5.42
C PRO A 193 3.16 -12.93 -6.48
N LYS A 194 4.05 -13.01 -7.48
CA LYS A 194 4.11 -12.04 -8.57
C LYS A 194 2.78 -11.80 -9.28
N PRO A 195 1.96 -12.83 -9.58
CA PRO A 195 0.64 -12.61 -10.18
C PRO A 195 -0.30 -11.81 -9.30
N ILE A 196 -0.27 -12.03 -7.97
CA ILE A 196 -1.10 -11.29 -7.01
C ILE A 196 -0.62 -9.83 -6.88
N ALA A 197 0.69 -9.60 -6.87
CA ALA A 197 1.26 -8.26 -6.88
C ALA A 197 0.82 -7.48 -8.14
N ARG A 198 0.86 -8.13 -9.30
CA ARG A 198 0.39 -7.55 -10.57
C ARG A 198 -1.11 -7.26 -10.53
N GLU A 199 -1.94 -8.22 -10.11
CA GLU A 199 -3.40 -8.06 -10.00
C GLU A 199 -3.77 -6.87 -9.12
N ALA A 200 -3.08 -6.67 -8.00
CA ALA A 200 -3.31 -5.53 -7.11
C ALA A 200 -3.02 -4.18 -7.79
N LEU A 201 -1.96 -4.09 -8.61
CA LEU A 201 -1.66 -2.87 -9.36
C LEU A 201 -2.61 -2.68 -10.56
N GLU A 202 -3.01 -3.74 -11.24
CA GLU A 202 -4.06 -3.69 -12.27
C GLU A 202 -5.37 -3.16 -11.67
N TRP A 203 -5.75 -3.66 -10.49
CA TRP A 203 -6.92 -3.19 -9.77
C TRP A 203 -6.80 -1.70 -9.40
N LEU A 204 -5.64 -1.19 -8.98
CA LEU A 204 -5.41 0.23 -8.71
C LEU A 204 -5.54 1.09 -9.97
N THR A 205 -5.18 0.55 -11.14
CA THR A 205 -5.18 1.31 -12.40
C THR A 205 -6.51 1.27 -13.13
N GLN A 206 -7.46 0.40 -12.73
CA GLN A 206 -8.79 0.34 -13.34
C GLN A 206 -9.53 1.65 -13.12
N GLU A 207 -10.17 2.17 -14.18
CA GLU A 207 -11.12 3.26 -14.03
C GLU A 207 -12.34 2.75 -13.23
N GLU A 208 -12.68 3.43 -12.15
CA GLU A 208 -13.95 3.18 -11.48
C GLU A 208 -15.09 3.48 -12.48
N GLU A 209 -15.73 2.46 -12.98
CA GLU A 209 -17.13 2.60 -13.38
C GLU A 209 -17.92 2.96 -12.11
N ARG A 210 -18.02 4.25 -11.82
CA ARG A 210 -19.02 4.76 -10.88
C ARG A 210 -20.38 4.38 -11.43
N LYS A 211 -20.87 3.19 -11.05
CA LYS A 211 -22.30 2.93 -11.13
C LYS A 211 -22.96 4.05 -10.33
N GLY A 212 -23.60 4.96 -11.09
CA GLY A 212 -24.31 6.09 -10.52
C GLY A 212 -25.19 5.60 -9.40
N ARG A 213 -25.05 6.20 -8.24
CA ARG A 213 -26.16 6.37 -7.35
C ARG A 213 -27.00 7.49 -7.99
N GLU A 214 -27.89 7.10 -8.86
CA GLU A 214 -29.14 7.82 -9.04
C GLU A 214 -29.97 7.47 -7.82
N ASP A 215 -30.32 8.51 -7.07
CA ASP A 215 -31.37 8.68 -6.06
C ASP A 215 -31.26 7.89 -4.74
#